data_b3137d318c1d4fadb734b421f77abe52
#
_entry.id   b3137d318c1d4fadb734b421f77abe52
#
_cell.length_a   1.000
_cell.length_b   1.000
_cell.length_c   1.000
_cell.angle_alpha   90.00
_cell.angle_beta   90.00
_cell.angle_gamma   90.00
#
_symmetry.space_group_name_H-M   'P 1'
#
loop_
_entity.id
_entity.type
_entity.pdbx_description
1 polymer ?
#
loop_
_entity_poly.entity_id
_entity_poly.type
_entity_poly.pdbx_seq_one_letter_code
_entity_poly.pdbx_strand_id
1 'polypeptide(L)'
;MLSETILEMKEISKSFPGVKALDCVDFKLRKGEIHAVMGENGAGKSTLIKVITGVYEKDAGIITLQGQPIHFKTPQEAQNKGIGTVYQEIMLCPNLTVAENMFIGRSNRAVVQWKQMNEKVTQLLDSLGIPARATQELASCSLAVQQMIAIARAVDMDCKILILDEPTSSLDEDEVHTLFELMRELKDRGVGIIFITHFLEQVYEISDRITVLRNGKLVGEYETTALPQIELISKMLGNVLEDITKLKKHEPIVTETTLPVFEGIGLSSVAGVRPFDFSIQKGEVNGFAGLLGSGRSESARAIFAADKVTGGEVRMNGKRVKIKTPLHAIKQGIGYLPEDRKGDGIIEDLSVRDNIILTLQVMKGFFKPFSRNQAEIYAQEYMKKLNIKTPTSDTPIKSLSGGNQQKVILARWLLTKPAYLILDEPTRGIDVGTKVEIQKLVLKLAEKGMSLTFISSEIEEMLRTCSRLIVMKDREIVGELRGMDLTENEVMSVIAHGGKNKCAH
;
A
#
# COMPACT_ATOMS: atom_id res chain seq x y z
N MET A 1 9.83 19.84 29.76
CA MET A 1 11.20 19.29 29.91
C MET A 1 11.62 18.76 28.57
N LEU A 2 12.80 19.13 28.05
CA LEU A 2 13.31 18.53 26.82
C LEU A 2 13.57 17.04 27.11
N SER A 3 12.89 16.13 26.42
CA SER A 3 13.07 14.70 26.58
C SER A 3 14.51 14.30 26.22
N GLU A 4 15.11 13.43 27.02
CA GLU A 4 16.50 12.96 26.87
C GLU A 4 16.71 12.25 25.53
N THR A 5 17.72 12.67 24.74
CA THR A 5 18.09 12.00 23.51
C THR A 5 18.78 10.67 23.84
N ILE A 6 18.21 9.55 23.39
CA ILE A 6 18.74 8.20 23.62
C ILE A 6 19.60 7.69 22.47
N LEU A 7 19.29 8.11 21.23
CA LEU A 7 20.07 7.79 20.03
C LEU A 7 20.34 9.06 19.24
N GLU A 8 21.59 9.30 18.87
CA GLU A 8 21.96 10.40 17.97
C GLU A 8 22.88 9.87 16.89
N MET A 9 22.59 10.20 15.65
CA MET A 9 23.38 9.91 14.46
C MET A 9 23.76 11.25 13.82
N LYS A 10 25.03 11.43 13.50
CA LYS A 10 25.57 12.65 12.88
C LYS A 10 26.35 12.31 11.62
N GLU A 11 26.00 12.95 10.53
CA GLU A 11 26.66 12.89 9.22
C GLU A 11 26.84 11.45 8.70
N ILE A 12 25.86 10.58 8.94
CA ILE A 12 25.94 9.18 8.55
C ILE A 12 25.91 9.04 7.03
N SER A 13 26.94 8.40 6.51
CA SER A 13 27.04 8.07 5.08
C SER A 13 27.22 6.60 4.86
N LYS A 14 26.56 6.07 3.82
CA LYS A 14 26.69 4.68 3.38
C LYS A 14 26.52 4.58 1.87
N SER A 15 27.50 3.95 1.20
CA SER A 15 27.51 3.73 -0.24
C SER A 15 27.52 2.25 -0.58
N PHE A 16 26.88 1.89 -1.68
CA PHE A 16 26.94 0.59 -2.32
C PHE A 16 27.40 0.78 -3.78
N PRO A 17 27.84 -0.27 -4.48
CA PRO A 17 28.23 -0.14 -5.88
C PRO A 17 27.15 0.56 -6.72
N GLY A 18 27.48 1.74 -7.26
CA GLY A 18 26.60 2.53 -8.10
C GLY A 18 25.57 3.42 -7.38
N VAL A 19 25.48 3.38 -6.02
CA VAL A 19 24.46 4.16 -5.29
C VAL A 19 24.98 4.64 -3.93
N LYS A 20 24.78 5.91 -3.60
CA LYS A 20 24.97 6.47 -2.27
C LYS A 20 23.65 6.40 -1.52
N ALA A 21 23.48 5.38 -0.67
CA ALA A 21 22.21 5.09 0.00
C ALA A 21 21.93 6.02 1.19
N LEU A 22 22.99 6.53 1.85
CA LEU A 22 22.92 7.60 2.86
C LEU A 22 24.03 8.60 2.58
N ASP A 23 23.70 9.89 2.61
CA ASP A 23 24.61 11.00 2.31
C ASP A 23 24.49 12.07 3.40
N CYS A 24 25.39 12.00 4.41
CA CYS A 24 25.46 12.93 5.55
C CYS A 24 24.08 13.07 6.26
N VAL A 25 23.49 11.95 6.66
CA VAL A 25 22.17 11.92 7.31
C VAL A 25 22.33 12.08 8.82
N ASP A 26 21.61 13.04 9.38
CA ASP A 26 21.42 13.21 10.82
C ASP A 26 20.08 12.60 11.24
N PHE A 27 20.06 11.98 12.43
CA PHE A 27 18.85 11.42 13.03
C PHE A 27 18.93 11.44 14.54
N LYS A 28 17.82 11.75 15.23
CA LYS A 28 17.75 11.76 16.68
C LYS A 28 16.48 11.09 17.17
N LEU A 29 16.62 10.23 18.19
CA LEU A 29 15.50 9.62 18.90
C LEU A 29 15.54 10.00 20.38
N ARG A 30 14.40 10.39 20.91
CA ARG A 30 14.25 10.73 22.33
C ARG A 30 13.68 9.56 23.11
N LYS A 31 13.87 9.58 24.43
CA LYS A 31 13.30 8.58 25.33
C LYS A 31 11.77 8.76 25.39
N GLY A 32 11.03 7.64 25.27
CA GLY A 32 9.57 7.66 25.28
C GLY A 32 8.98 8.48 24.12
N GLU A 33 9.55 8.32 22.93
CA GLU A 33 9.11 8.97 21.71
C GLU A 33 8.78 7.93 20.65
N ILE A 34 7.72 8.13 19.88
CA ILE A 34 7.46 7.41 18.63
C ILE A 34 7.86 8.33 17.48
N HIS A 35 8.96 7.99 16.81
CA HIS A 35 9.55 8.77 15.73
C HIS A 35 9.37 8.07 14.40
N ALA A 36 8.56 8.63 13.51
CA ALA A 36 8.37 8.08 12.18
C ALA A 36 9.54 8.43 11.25
N VAL A 37 10.00 7.47 10.45
CA VAL A 37 10.96 7.70 9.36
C VAL A 37 10.26 7.49 8.03
N MET A 38 10.07 8.60 7.31
CA MET A 38 9.29 8.67 6.08
C MET A 38 10.18 8.93 4.85
N GLY A 39 9.71 8.54 3.68
CA GLY A 39 10.39 8.74 2.40
C GLY A 39 9.96 7.68 1.38
N GLU A 40 10.23 7.92 0.10
CA GLU A 40 9.95 6.97 -0.98
C GLU A 40 10.75 5.67 -0.86
N ASN A 41 10.38 4.67 -1.67
CA ASN A 41 11.19 3.47 -1.81
C ASN A 41 12.56 3.83 -2.41
N GLY A 42 13.63 3.38 -1.72
CA GLY A 42 14.99 3.78 -2.07
C GLY A 42 15.48 5.10 -1.45
N ALA A 43 14.67 5.76 -0.61
CA ALA A 43 15.07 6.99 0.10
C ALA A 43 16.18 6.79 1.14
N GLY A 44 16.50 5.54 1.52
CA GLY A 44 17.54 5.21 2.49
C GLY A 44 17.04 4.71 3.85
N LYS A 45 15.72 4.62 4.07
CA LYS A 45 15.10 4.20 5.35
C LYS A 45 15.66 2.87 5.89
N SER A 46 15.53 1.81 5.11
CA SER A 46 16.01 0.48 5.50
C SER A 46 17.54 0.43 5.64
N THR A 47 18.28 1.26 4.90
CA THR A 47 19.74 1.39 5.07
C THR A 47 20.08 2.07 6.40
N LEU A 48 19.32 3.11 6.77
CA LEU A 48 19.48 3.79 8.07
C LEU A 48 19.30 2.78 9.23
N ILE A 49 18.22 1.99 9.18
CA ILE A 49 17.95 0.95 10.18
C ILE A 49 19.09 -0.09 10.24
N LYS A 50 19.51 -0.58 9.08
CA LYS A 50 20.59 -1.59 9.01
C LYS A 50 21.95 -1.05 9.51
N VAL A 51 22.17 0.25 9.43
CA VAL A 51 23.33 0.91 10.04
C VAL A 51 23.16 1.02 11.56
N ILE A 52 21.98 1.40 12.06
CA ILE A 52 21.70 1.45 13.52
C ILE A 52 21.87 0.06 14.16
N THR A 53 21.40 -0.98 13.47
CA THR A 53 21.40 -2.36 13.97
C THR A 53 22.73 -3.11 13.73
N GLY A 54 23.73 -2.48 13.10
CA GLY A 54 25.00 -3.13 12.82
C GLY A 54 24.97 -4.19 11.73
N VAL A 55 23.90 -4.29 10.94
CA VAL A 55 23.84 -5.14 9.73
C VAL A 55 24.75 -4.57 8.65
N TYR A 56 24.81 -3.24 8.52
CA TYR A 56 25.74 -2.55 7.65
C TYR A 56 26.65 -1.64 8.45
N GLU A 57 27.94 -1.69 8.15
CA GLU A 57 28.90 -0.72 8.66
C GLU A 57 28.72 0.61 7.90
N LYS A 58 28.68 1.72 8.65
CA LYS A 58 28.68 3.06 8.06
C LYS A 58 30.04 3.39 7.45
N ASP A 59 30.05 4.17 6.38
CA ASP A 59 31.29 4.63 5.73
C ASP A 59 31.83 5.89 6.43
N ALA A 60 30.96 6.75 6.98
CA ALA A 60 31.33 7.95 7.73
C ALA A 60 30.24 8.33 8.76
N GLY A 61 30.57 9.27 9.63
CA GLY A 61 29.70 9.79 10.68
C GLY A 61 29.86 9.12 12.04
N ILE A 62 29.09 9.56 13.03
CA ILE A 62 29.16 9.10 14.41
C ILE A 62 27.77 8.70 14.88
N ILE A 63 27.67 7.57 15.59
CA ILE A 63 26.45 7.13 16.28
C ILE A 63 26.72 7.13 17.77
N THR A 64 25.84 7.75 18.55
CA THR A 64 25.89 7.71 20.01
C THR A 64 24.59 7.14 20.58
N LEU A 65 24.73 6.25 21.56
CA LEU A 65 23.64 5.68 22.35
C LEU A 65 23.78 6.18 23.79
N GLN A 66 22.78 6.88 24.32
CA GLN A 66 22.81 7.50 25.65
C GLN A 66 24.10 8.32 25.87
N GLY A 67 24.52 9.10 24.86
CA GLY A 67 25.70 9.94 24.90
C GLY A 67 27.04 9.21 24.72
N GLN A 68 27.05 7.89 24.64
CA GLN A 68 28.25 7.07 24.42
C GLN A 68 28.42 6.72 22.94
N PRO A 69 29.58 6.96 22.32
CA PRO A 69 29.85 6.50 20.95
C PRO A 69 29.70 4.98 20.84
N ILE A 70 29.03 4.53 19.82
CA ILE A 70 28.84 3.09 19.54
C ILE A 70 29.30 2.73 18.12
N HIS A 71 29.76 1.51 17.99
CA HIS A 71 30.09 0.88 16.72
C HIS A 71 29.76 -0.61 16.83
N PHE A 72 28.67 -1.03 16.19
CA PHE A 72 28.25 -2.42 16.16
C PHE A 72 28.81 -3.11 14.93
N LYS A 73 29.39 -4.29 15.13
CA LYS A 73 29.86 -5.17 14.06
C LYS A 73 28.83 -6.24 13.71
N THR A 74 27.89 -6.49 14.61
CA THR A 74 26.84 -7.50 14.45
C THR A 74 25.51 -7.01 15.03
N PRO A 75 24.38 -7.50 14.51
CA PRO A 75 23.06 -7.22 15.08
C PRO A 75 22.91 -7.66 16.54
N GLN A 76 23.62 -8.73 16.93
CA GLN A 76 23.61 -9.23 18.31
C GLN A 76 24.22 -8.21 19.28
N GLU A 77 25.25 -7.48 18.87
CA GLU A 77 25.84 -6.42 19.70
C GLU A 77 24.87 -5.28 19.92
N ALA A 78 24.13 -4.88 18.88
CA ALA A 78 23.09 -3.86 18.98
C ALA A 78 21.97 -4.32 19.93
N GLN A 79 21.51 -5.56 19.76
CA GLN A 79 20.50 -6.17 20.62
C GLN A 79 20.93 -6.23 22.09
N ASN A 80 22.17 -6.60 22.37
CA ASN A 80 22.73 -6.64 23.73
C ASN A 80 22.85 -5.23 24.37
N LYS A 81 22.80 -4.17 23.57
CA LYS A 81 22.77 -2.77 24.03
C LYS A 81 21.36 -2.20 24.15
N GLY A 82 20.33 -3.04 23.94
CA GLY A 82 18.93 -2.67 24.07
C GLY A 82 18.31 -2.07 22.80
N ILE A 83 18.84 -2.38 21.60
CA ILE A 83 18.21 -2.04 20.32
C ILE A 83 17.49 -3.27 19.77
N GLY A 84 16.17 -3.31 19.89
CA GLY A 84 15.32 -4.35 19.32
C GLY A 84 14.83 -3.96 17.94
N THR A 85 14.72 -4.94 17.04
CA THR A 85 14.21 -4.69 15.68
C THR A 85 13.20 -5.76 15.31
N VAL A 86 12.06 -5.31 14.80
CA VAL A 86 11.05 -6.15 14.18
C VAL A 86 10.99 -5.74 12.71
N TYR A 87 11.38 -6.65 11.84
CA TYR A 87 11.42 -6.45 10.40
C TYR A 87 10.05 -6.72 9.78
N GLN A 88 9.86 -6.25 8.55
CA GLN A 88 8.65 -6.46 7.75
C GLN A 88 8.27 -7.95 7.62
N GLU A 89 9.26 -8.83 7.41
CA GLU A 89 9.06 -10.26 7.49
C GLU A 89 9.26 -10.73 8.94
N ILE A 90 8.23 -11.39 9.50
CA ILE A 90 8.28 -11.92 10.88
C ILE A 90 9.31 -13.03 10.97
N MET A 91 10.44 -12.74 11.61
CA MET A 91 11.53 -13.71 11.79
C MET A 91 11.29 -14.58 13.02
N LEU A 92 10.21 -15.32 13.04
CA LEU A 92 9.85 -16.31 14.06
C LEU A 92 9.66 -17.67 13.41
N CYS A 93 9.80 -18.73 14.20
CA CYS A 93 9.67 -20.11 13.74
C CYS A 93 8.22 -20.58 13.92
N PRO A 94 7.42 -20.77 12.84
CA PRO A 94 5.99 -21.07 12.94
C PRO A 94 5.70 -22.40 13.65
N ASN A 95 6.58 -23.39 13.52
CA ASN A 95 6.43 -24.76 14.09
C ASN A 95 6.87 -24.85 15.56
N LEU A 96 7.32 -23.76 16.17
CA LEU A 96 7.67 -23.69 17.58
C LEU A 96 6.54 -23.01 18.37
N THR A 97 6.49 -23.31 19.67
CA THR A 97 5.58 -22.62 20.58
C THR A 97 5.97 -21.13 20.74
N VAL A 98 5.04 -20.34 21.24
CA VAL A 98 5.29 -18.92 21.58
C VAL A 98 6.48 -18.80 22.53
N ALA A 99 6.52 -19.64 23.58
CA ALA A 99 7.61 -19.62 24.55
C ALA A 99 8.97 -20.00 23.94
N GLU A 100 9.00 -20.99 23.06
CA GLU A 100 10.25 -21.36 22.35
C GLU A 100 10.72 -20.22 21.47
N ASN A 101 9.83 -19.55 20.73
CA ASN A 101 10.16 -18.39 19.92
C ASN A 101 10.73 -17.22 20.75
N MET A 102 10.20 -17.03 21.95
CA MET A 102 10.69 -16.00 22.88
C MET A 102 12.11 -16.26 23.40
N PHE A 103 12.51 -17.54 23.56
CA PHE A 103 13.79 -17.93 24.18
C PHE A 103 14.81 -18.48 23.20
N ILE A 104 14.48 -18.78 21.97
CA ILE A 104 15.42 -19.30 20.97
C ILE A 104 16.64 -18.38 20.82
N GLY A 105 17.83 -18.98 20.86
CA GLY A 105 19.13 -18.27 20.79
C GLY A 105 19.57 -17.55 22.06
N ARG A 106 18.86 -17.70 23.21
CA ARG A 106 19.17 -16.98 24.46
C ARG A 106 19.70 -17.85 25.59
N SER A 107 19.48 -19.14 25.51
CA SER A 107 19.87 -20.04 26.61
C SER A 107 21.28 -20.61 26.42
N ASN A 108 22.17 -20.33 27.36
CA ASN A 108 23.48 -20.99 27.48
C ASN A 108 23.42 -22.21 28.44
N ARG A 109 22.20 -22.61 28.87
CA ARG A 109 22.04 -23.74 29.81
C ARG A 109 21.89 -25.04 29.02
N ALA A 110 22.54 -26.10 29.53
CA ALA A 110 22.46 -27.43 28.94
C ALA A 110 21.07 -28.09 29.11
N VAL A 111 20.24 -27.57 30.02
CA VAL A 111 18.88 -28.09 30.30
C VAL A 111 17.86 -26.93 30.22
N VAL A 112 16.79 -27.13 29.46
CA VAL A 112 15.71 -26.17 29.33
C VAL A 112 14.73 -26.33 30.49
N GLN A 113 14.45 -25.25 31.21
CA GLN A 113 13.48 -25.21 32.32
C GLN A 113 12.11 -24.80 31.81
N TRP A 114 11.40 -25.68 31.12
CA TRP A 114 10.14 -25.43 30.44
C TRP A 114 9.09 -24.75 31.33
N LYS A 115 8.94 -25.15 32.58
CA LYS A 115 7.96 -24.58 33.49
C LYS A 115 8.23 -23.08 33.74
N GLN A 116 9.48 -22.75 34.13
CA GLN A 116 9.86 -21.35 34.37
C GLN A 116 9.77 -20.49 33.11
N MET A 117 10.14 -21.06 31.95
CA MET A 117 10.06 -20.39 30.67
C MET A 117 8.63 -20.06 30.33
N ASN A 118 7.69 -21.00 30.42
CA ASN A 118 6.29 -20.81 30.16
C ASN A 118 5.64 -19.81 31.13
N GLU A 119 5.96 -19.90 32.43
CA GLU A 119 5.47 -18.96 33.44
C GLU A 119 5.91 -17.52 33.13
N LYS A 120 7.20 -17.32 32.83
CA LYS A 120 7.74 -16.00 32.46
C LYS A 120 7.08 -15.43 31.21
N VAL A 121 6.91 -16.25 30.16
CA VAL A 121 6.26 -15.81 28.91
C VAL A 121 4.80 -15.47 29.14
N THR A 122 4.07 -16.29 29.91
CA THR A 122 2.68 -15.99 30.24
C THR A 122 2.55 -14.65 30.94
N GLN A 123 3.36 -14.39 31.96
CA GLN A 123 3.38 -13.10 32.68
C GLN A 123 3.67 -11.93 31.74
N LEU A 124 4.59 -12.09 30.80
CA LEU A 124 4.92 -11.03 29.83
C LEU A 124 3.77 -10.80 28.86
N LEU A 125 3.19 -11.85 28.29
CA LEU A 125 2.04 -11.72 27.38
C LEU A 125 0.85 -11.05 28.06
N ASP A 126 0.55 -11.45 29.31
CA ASP A 126 -0.52 -10.82 30.12
C ASP A 126 -0.21 -9.35 30.39
N SER A 127 1.04 -9.00 30.71
CA SER A 127 1.46 -7.61 30.97
C SER A 127 1.43 -6.71 29.75
N LEU A 128 1.43 -7.27 28.54
CA LEU A 128 1.38 -6.56 27.25
C LEU A 128 0.03 -6.73 26.54
N GLY A 129 -0.96 -7.36 27.20
CA GLY A 129 -2.28 -7.57 26.64
C GLY A 129 -2.32 -8.45 25.38
N ILE A 130 -1.29 -9.32 25.18
CA ILE A 130 -1.19 -10.14 23.96
C ILE A 130 -2.03 -11.41 24.10
N PRO A 131 -3.05 -11.64 23.24
CA PRO A 131 -3.99 -12.77 23.35
C PRO A 131 -3.39 -14.08 22.82
N ALA A 132 -2.32 -14.59 23.47
CA ALA A 132 -1.67 -15.84 23.11
C ALA A 132 -1.28 -16.64 24.37
N ARG A 133 -1.14 -17.96 24.21
CA ARG A 133 -0.64 -18.83 25.29
C ARG A 133 0.81 -19.19 25.06
N ALA A 134 1.61 -19.24 26.12
CA ALA A 134 3.02 -19.59 26.04
C ALA A 134 3.29 -20.94 25.33
N THR A 135 2.40 -21.93 25.52
CA THR A 135 2.49 -23.27 24.94
C THR A 135 1.81 -23.42 23.58
N GLN A 136 1.20 -22.36 23.07
CA GLN A 136 0.52 -22.36 21.76
C GLN A 136 1.55 -22.38 20.64
N GLU A 137 1.32 -23.16 19.59
CA GLU A 137 2.13 -23.14 18.38
C GLU A 137 1.94 -21.82 17.63
N LEU A 138 3.04 -21.19 17.22
CA LEU A 138 3.01 -19.85 16.61
C LEU A 138 2.21 -19.81 15.32
N ALA A 139 2.25 -20.86 14.51
CA ALA A 139 1.48 -20.96 13.27
C ALA A 139 -0.04 -20.86 13.47
N SER A 140 -0.54 -21.15 14.68
CA SER A 140 -1.96 -21.03 15.01
C SER A 140 -2.41 -19.62 15.43
N CYS A 141 -1.45 -18.70 15.59
CA CYS A 141 -1.71 -17.30 15.91
C CYS A 141 -1.97 -16.49 14.64
N SER A 142 -2.82 -15.43 14.73
CA SER A 142 -2.96 -14.46 13.64
C SER A 142 -1.64 -13.72 13.38
N LEU A 143 -1.49 -13.11 12.21
CA LEU A 143 -0.28 -12.34 11.86
C LEU A 143 -0.05 -11.20 12.86
N ALA A 144 -1.11 -10.54 13.31
CA ALA A 144 -1.01 -9.49 14.33
C ALA A 144 -0.44 -10.02 15.65
N VAL A 145 -0.95 -11.15 16.12
CA VAL A 145 -0.45 -11.79 17.35
C VAL A 145 1.00 -12.20 17.18
N GLN A 146 1.39 -12.75 16.02
CA GLN A 146 2.79 -13.06 15.73
C GLN A 146 3.67 -11.80 15.75
N GLN A 147 3.19 -10.69 15.22
CA GLN A 147 3.89 -9.39 15.25
C GLN A 147 4.07 -8.90 16.69
N MET A 148 3.01 -8.95 17.50
CA MET A 148 3.06 -8.58 18.91
C MET A 148 4.01 -9.49 19.70
N ILE A 149 4.10 -10.79 19.40
CA ILE A 149 5.06 -11.72 20.01
C ILE A 149 6.51 -11.34 19.63
N ALA A 150 6.74 -10.92 18.38
CA ALA A 150 8.07 -10.44 17.97
C ALA A 150 8.48 -9.18 18.74
N ILE A 151 7.54 -8.27 19.00
CA ILE A 151 7.74 -7.08 19.84
C ILE A 151 7.99 -7.49 21.29
N ALA A 152 7.16 -8.37 21.86
CA ALA A 152 7.34 -8.88 23.23
C ALA A 152 8.71 -9.52 23.42
N ARG A 153 9.19 -10.25 22.41
CA ARG A 153 10.55 -10.83 22.40
C ARG A 153 11.63 -9.76 22.51
N ALA A 154 11.49 -8.63 21.80
CA ALA A 154 12.43 -7.51 21.88
C ALA A 154 12.36 -6.85 23.27
N VAL A 155 11.16 -6.62 23.79
CA VAL A 155 10.92 -6.01 25.11
C VAL A 155 11.49 -6.84 26.25
N ASP A 156 11.36 -8.18 26.22
CA ASP A 156 11.93 -9.09 27.22
C ASP A 156 13.48 -9.01 27.31
N MET A 157 14.11 -8.39 26.33
CA MET A 157 15.57 -8.17 26.29
C MET A 157 16.01 -6.80 26.80
N ASP A 158 15.23 -6.14 27.65
CA ASP A 158 15.48 -4.79 28.16
C ASP A 158 15.68 -3.76 27.04
N CYS A 159 14.74 -3.78 26.06
CA CYS A 159 14.77 -2.95 24.88
C CYS A 159 14.58 -1.47 25.28
N LYS A 160 15.55 -0.62 24.93
CA LYS A 160 15.50 0.84 25.10
C LYS A 160 15.04 1.54 23.82
N ILE A 161 15.36 0.93 22.70
CA ILE A 161 15.01 1.41 21.35
C ILE A 161 14.37 0.24 20.60
N LEU A 162 13.13 0.42 20.18
CA LEU A 162 12.40 -0.52 19.35
C LEU A 162 12.27 0.02 17.93
N ILE A 163 12.71 -0.76 16.96
CA ILE A 163 12.61 -0.43 15.54
C ILE A 163 11.54 -1.32 14.92
N LEU A 164 10.52 -0.70 14.31
CA LEU A 164 9.42 -1.36 13.64
C LEU A 164 9.45 -1.00 12.15
N ASP A 165 9.78 -1.96 11.30
CA ASP A 165 9.86 -1.77 9.85
C ASP A 165 8.61 -2.35 9.18
N GLU A 166 7.69 -1.48 8.75
CA GLU A 166 6.38 -1.78 8.15
C GLU A 166 5.53 -2.80 8.94
N PRO A 167 5.34 -2.62 10.26
CA PRO A 167 4.72 -3.64 11.11
C PRO A 167 3.22 -3.84 10.82
N THR A 168 2.58 -2.95 10.08
CA THR A 168 1.13 -2.92 9.83
C THR A 168 0.74 -3.37 8.41
N SER A 169 1.70 -3.73 7.56
CA SER A 169 1.48 -3.97 6.13
C SER A 169 0.52 -5.14 5.80
N SER A 170 0.29 -6.04 6.76
CA SER A 170 -0.56 -7.23 6.59
C SER A 170 -1.65 -7.34 7.66
N LEU A 171 -1.92 -6.26 8.41
CA LEU A 171 -2.88 -6.20 9.49
C LEU A 171 -4.18 -5.51 9.04
N ASP A 172 -5.31 -5.93 9.61
CA ASP A 172 -6.56 -5.18 9.49
C ASP A 172 -6.63 -3.99 10.46
N GLU A 173 -7.69 -3.19 10.38
CA GLU A 173 -7.83 -1.95 11.17
C GLU A 173 -7.86 -2.22 12.69
N ASP A 174 -8.57 -3.26 13.13
CA ASP A 174 -8.66 -3.63 14.56
C ASP A 174 -7.31 -4.14 15.07
N GLU A 175 -6.60 -4.91 14.26
CA GLU A 175 -5.26 -5.40 14.55
C GLU A 175 -4.24 -4.26 14.62
N VAL A 176 -4.32 -3.27 13.74
CA VAL A 176 -3.50 -2.06 13.77
C VAL A 176 -3.73 -1.26 15.05
N HIS A 177 -5.01 -1.08 15.45
CA HIS A 177 -5.35 -0.39 16.68
C HIS A 177 -4.73 -1.08 17.92
N THR A 178 -4.84 -2.40 18.00
CA THR A 178 -4.23 -3.19 19.07
C THR A 178 -2.71 -3.04 19.13
N LEU A 179 -2.04 -3.04 17.97
CA LEU A 179 -0.60 -2.79 17.87
C LEU A 179 -0.25 -1.38 18.36
N PHE A 180 -1.05 -0.37 18.02
CA PHE A 180 -0.81 1.01 18.44
C PHE A 180 -1.00 1.20 19.94
N GLU A 181 -1.95 0.50 20.57
CA GLU A 181 -2.07 0.49 22.03
C GLU A 181 -0.80 -0.06 22.68
N LEU A 182 -0.26 -1.16 22.19
CA LEU A 182 1.01 -1.72 22.65
C LEU A 182 2.17 -0.72 22.47
N MET A 183 2.23 -0.03 21.32
CA MET A 183 3.28 0.97 21.07
C MET A 183 3.17 2.16 22.06
N ARG A 184 1.96 2.64 22.35
CA ARG A 184 1.72 3.71 23.34
C ARG A 184 2.17 3.27 24.73
N GLU A 185 1.84 2.07 25.15
CA GLU A 185 2.28 1.51 26.42
C GLU A 185 3.80 1.44 26.53
N LEU A 186 4.48 0.96 25.49
CA LEU A 186 5.94 0.90 25.47
C LEU A 186 6.59 2.29 25.51
N LYS A 187 6.02 3.26 24.80
CA LYS A 187 6.41 4.66 24.87
C LYS A 187 6.31 5.20 26.30
N ASP A 188 5.18 4.93 26.98
CA ASP A 188 4.95 5.38 28.36
C ASP A 188 5.92 4.74 29.36
N ARG A 189 6.38 3.53 29.07
CA ARG A 189 7.47 2.85 29.80
C ARG A 189 8.86 3.44 29.48
N GLY A 190 8.95 4.43 28.58
CA GLY A 190 10.18 5.13 28.21
C GLY A 190 10.99 4.48 27.08
N VAL A 191 10.42 3.54 26.35
CA VAL A 191 11.05 2.98 25.16
C VAL A 191 10.95 4.01 24.03
N GLY A 192 12.07 4.31 23.35
CA GLY A 192 12.05 5.08 22.11
C GLY A 192 11.73 4.18 20.93
N ILE A 193 10.75 4.56 20.10
CA ILE A 193 10.29 3.73 18.99
C ILE A 193 10.61 4.41 17.67
N ILE A 194 11.30 3.72 16.78
CA ILE A 194 11.47 4.13 15.37
C ILE A 194 10.43 3.37 14.57
N PHE A 195 9.51 4.12 13.94
CA PHE A 195 8.39 3.58 13.20
C PHE A 195 8.53 3.88 11.71
N ILE A 196 8.65 2.84 10.89
CA ILE A 196 8.68 2.98 9.43
C ILE A 196 7.39 2.42 8.88
N THR A 197 6.68 3.23 8.13
CA THR A 197 5.47 2.85 7.40
C THR A 197 5.34 3.71 6.14
N HIS A 198 4.55 3.25 5.21
CA HIS A 198 4.13 4.04 4.04
C HIS A 198 2.69 4.56 4.18
N PHE A 199 1.98 4.19 5.26
CA PHE A 199 0.62 4.65 5.56
C PHE A 199 0.66 5.98 6.32
N LEU A 200 0.31 7.07 5.63
CA LEU A 200 0.37 8.42 6.21
C LEU A 200 -0.55 8.58 7.40
N GLU A 201 -1.78 8.07 7.33
CA GLU A 201 -2.77 8.12 8.41
C GLU A 201 -2.20 7.55 9.72
N GLN A 202 -1.53 6.41 9.63
CA GLN A 202 -0.89 5.77 10.78
C GLN A 202 0.21 6.63 11.40
N VAL A 203 0.98 7.34 10.56
CA VAL A 203 2.02 8.26 11.06
C VAL A 203 1.39 9.38 11.89
N TYR A 204 0.29 9.96 11.39
CA TYR A 204 -0.40 11.06 12.10
C TYR A 204 -1.13 10.59 13.35
N GLU A 205 -1.56 9.33 13.41
CA GLU A 205 -2.24 8.76 14.57
C GLU A 205 -1.31 8.48 15.75
N ILE A 206 -0.08 7.96 15.47
CA ILE A 206 0.74 7.38 16.54
C ILE A 206 2.06 8.15 16.79
N SER A 207 2.60 8.87 15.79
CA SER A 207 3.94 9.42 15.89
C SER A 207 3.98 10.81 16.51
N ASP A 208 5.02 11.08 17.29
CA ASP A 208 5.29 12.40 17.85
C ASP A 208 6.05 13.28 16.86
N ARG A 209 7.03 12.69 16.17
CA ARG A 209 7.90 13.37 15.20
C ARG A 209 8.10 12.55 13.95
N ILE A 210 8.45 13.26 12.89
CA ILE A 210 8.66 12.69 11.54
C ILE A 210 10.01 13.14 11.02
N THR A 211 10.87 12.21 10.64
CA THR A 211 12.07 12.45 9.82
C THR A 211 11.78 12.09 8.38
N VAL A 212 12.01 13.01 7.46
CA VAL A 212 11.83 12.78 6.02
C VAL A 212 13.16 12.57 5.34
N LEU A 213 13.31 11.43 4.68
CA LEU A 213 14.47 11.09 3.84
C LEU A 213 14.07 11.12 2.36
N ARG A 214 14.94 11.63 1.51
CA ARG A 214 14.78 11.61 0.04
C ARG A 214 16.13 11.44 -0.65
N ASN A 215 16.24 10.43 -1.52
CA ASN A 215 17.47 10.12 -2.26
C ASN A 215 18.72 10.00 -1.37
N GLY A 216 18.57 9.35 -0.21
CA GLY A 216 19.65 9.15 0.74
C GLY A 216 20.01 10.38 1.60
N LYS A 217 19.27 11.47 1.51
CA LYS A 217 19.53 12.71 2.25
C LYS A 217 18.40 13.02 3.22
N LEU A 218 18.73 13.71 4.32
CA LEU A 218 17.77 14.29 5.23
C LEU A 218 17.11 15.51 4.56
N VAL A 219 15.78 15.48 4.43
CA VAL A 219 14.99 16.65 3.99
C VAL A 219 14.65 17.53 5.18
N GLY A 220 14.32 16.93 6.32
CA GLY A 220 14.03 17.63 7.55
C GLY A 220 13.43 16.72 8.61
N GLU A 221 13.29 17.26 9.81
CA GLU A 221 12.69 16.68 10.99
C GLU A 221 11.59 17.61 11.49
N TYR A 222 10.41 17.06 11.80
CA TYR A 222 9.22 17.85 12.09
C TYR A 222 8.44 17.24 13.26
N GLU A 223 7.78 18.06 14.05
CA GLU A 223 6.72 17.61 14.97
C GLU A 223 5.50 17.21 14.12
N THR A 224 4.92 16.04 14.39
CA THR A 224 3.81 15.49 13.56
C THR A 224 2.62 16.45 13.49
N THR A 225 2.27 17.07 14.63
CA THR A 225 1.16 18.02 14.72
C THR A 225 1.39 19.34 13.97
N ALA A 226 2.64 19.68 13.67
CA ALA A 226 3.02 20.91 12.98
C ALA A 226 3.19 20.75 11.47
N LEU A 227 3.20 19.51 10.95
CA LEU A 227 3.43 19.22 9.53
C LEU A 227 2.13 18.72 8.88
N PRO A 228 1.44 19.52 8.05
CA PRO A 228 0.26 19.07 7.31
C PRO A 228 0.61 17.91 6.37
N GLN A 229 -0.31 16.96 6.18
CA GLN A 229 -0.12 15.75 5.36
C GLN A 229 0.33 16.08 3.93
N ILE A 230 -0.28 17.09 3.32
CA ILE A 230 0.09 17.56 1.97
C ILE A 230 1.53 18.05 1.89
N GLU A 231 2.01 18.71 2.95
CA GLU A 231 3.38 19.20 3.04
C GLU A 231 4.37 18.06 3.25
N LEU A 232 4.01 17.05 4.09
CA LEU A 232 4.80 15.81 4.24
C LEU A 232 4.98 15.11 2.89
N ILE A 233 3.90 14.92 2.13
CA ILE A 233 3.94 14.34 0.79
C ILE A 233 4.87 15.17 -0.13
N SER A 234 4.75 16.50 -0.09
CA SER A 234 5.62 17.40 -0.86
C SER A 234 7.10 17.23 -0.53
N LYS A 235 7.42 17.11 0.74
CA LYS A 235 8.81 16.91 1.20
C LYS A 235 9.35 15.54 0.79
N MET A 236 8.52 14.50 0.82
CA MET A 236 8.89 13.15 0.38
C MET A 236 9.14 13.09 -1.13
N LEU A 237 8.23 13.67 -1.93
CA LEU A 237 8.24 13.57 -3.39
C LEU A 237 9.00 14.71 -4.10
N GLY A 238 9.22 15.82 -3.41
CA GLY A 238 9.82 17.03 -4.02
C GLY A 238 8.89 17.66 -5.07
N ASN A 239 9.43 18.06 -6.22
CA ASN A 239 8.70 18.79 -7.26
C ASN A 239 7.56 17.98 -7.93
N VAL A 240 7.42 16.70 -7.62
CA VAL A 240 6.38 15.83 -8.23
C VAL A 240 4.96 16.26 -7.84
N LEU A 241 4.78 16.89 -6.67
CA LEU A 241 3.49 17.42 -6.23
C LEU A 241 3.03 18.66 -6.99
N GLU A 242 3.96 19.56 -7.35
CA GLU A 242 3.63 20.71 -8.20
C GLU A 242 3.05 20.28 -9.54
N ASP A 243 3.47 19.11 -10.02
CA ASP A 243 2.94 18.54 -11.25
C ASP A 243 1.53 17.98 -11.09
N ILE A 244 1.12 17.49 -9.87
CA ILE A 244 -0.23 16.96 -9.65
C ILE A 244 -1.25 18.09 -9.52
N THR A 245 -0.90 19.14 -8.77
CA THR A 245 -1.78 20.31 -8.62
C THR A 245 -1.98 21.06 -9.95
N LYS A 246 -1.05 20.88 -10.91
CA LYS A 246 -1.16 21.41 -12.28
C LYS A 246 -1.95 20.51 -13.22
N LEU A 247 -2.18 19.23 -12.86
CA LEU A 247 -3.02 18.34 -13.67
C LEU A 247 -4.49 18.72 -13.48
N LYS A 248 -5.11 19.20 -14.54
CA LYS A 248 -6.54 19.48 -14.55
C LYS A 248 -7.30 18.16 -14.73
N LYS A 249 -8.34 17.95 -13.95
CA LYS A 249 -9.31 16.90 -14.24
C LYS A 249 -9.85 17.13 -15.65
N HIS A 250 -10.08 16.05 -16.38
CA HIS A 250 -10.67 16.12 -17.71
C HIS A 250 -12.18 16.02 -17.58
N GLU A 251 -12.89 17.08 -17.97
CA GLU A 251 -14.34 17.00 -18.15
C GLU A 251 -14.65 16.59 -19.58
N PRO A 252 -15.36 15.49 -19.77
CA PRO A 252 -15.79 15.12 -21.11
C PRO A 252 -16.74 16.19 -21.67
N ILE A 253 -16.55 16.58 -22.92
CA ILE A 253 -17.50 17.46 -23.62
C ILE A 253 -18.74 16.60 -23.92
N VAL A 254 -19.74 16.70 -23.05
CA VAL A 254 -21.04 16.03 -23.21
C VAL A 254 -21.97 16.95 -23.97
N THR A 255 -22.35 16.56 -25.18
CA THR A 255 -23.45 17.19 -25.94
C THR A 255 -24.66 16.26 -25.89
N GLU A 256 -25.86 16.78 -26.11
CA GLU A 256 -27.09 15.96 -26.11
C GLU A 256 -27.05 14.77 -27.08
N THR A 257 -26.16 14.81 -28.07
CA THR A 257 -25.96 13.77 -29.07
C THR A 257 -24.84 12.79 -28.75
N THR A 258 -24.09 13.00 -27.66
CA THR A 258 -22.93 12.16 -27.34
C THR A 258 -23.38 10.83 -26.70
N LEU A 259 -23.19 9.73 -27.42
CA LEU A 259 -23.50 8.41 -26.89
C LEU A 259 -22.42 7.97 -25.87
N PRO A 260 -22.82 7.39 -24.72
CA PRO A 260 -21.86 6.85 -23.75
C PRO A 260 -21.07 5.69 -24.36
N VAL A 261 -19.80 5.56 -23.95
CA VAL A 261 -18.93 4.42 -24.34
C VAL A 261 -19.48 3.13 -23.77
N PHE A 262 -19.95 3.18 -22.54
CA PHE A 262 -20.61 2.06 -21.84
C PHE A 262 -21.88 2.58 -21.17
N GLU A 263 -22.94 1.78 -21.25
CA GLU A 263 -24.20 1.98 -20.53
C GLU A 263 -24.69 0.63 -20.03
N GLY A 264 -24.92 0.54 -18.73
CA GLY A 264 -25.56 -0.59 -18.06
C GLY A 264 -26.90 -0.14 -17.48
N ILE A 265 -27.94 -0.91 -17.74
CA ILE A 265 -29.32 -0.61 -17.30
C ILE A 265 -29.79 -1.79 -16.46
N GLY A 266 -30.13 -1.56 -15.19
CA GLY A 266 -30.58 -2.57 -14.25
C GLY A 266 -29.55 -3.68 -13.99
N LEU A 267 -28.25 -3.37 -14.02
CA LEU A 267 -27.19 -4.37 -13.81
C LEU A 267 -27.26 -4.94 -12.40
N SER A 268 -27.18 -6.25 -12.29
CA SER A 268 -27.13 -6.98 -11.03
C SER A 268 -26.27 -8.24 -11.15
N SER A 269 -25.71 -8.71 -10.04
CA SER A 269 -24.87 -9.91 -10.00
C SER A 269 -25.16 -10.81 -8.80
N VAL A 270 -24.62 -12.01 -8.83
CA VAL A 270 -24.71 -12.97 -7.69
C VAL A 270 -24.02 -12.46 -6.43
N ALA A 271 -23.11 -11.50 -6.53
CA ALA A 271 -22.46 -10.84 -5.40
C ALA A 271 -23.41 -9.94 -4.57
N GLY A 272 -24.67 -9.84 -4.97
CA GLY A 272 -25.72 -9.17 -4.20
C GLY A 272 -25.79 -7.66 -4.39
N VAL A 273 -25.17 -7.12 -5.46
CA VAL A 273 -25.40 -5.72 -5.85
C VAL A 273 -26.84 -5.59 -6.34
N ARG A 274 -27.57 -4.62 -5.81
CA ARG A 274 -28.94 -4.32 -6.27
C ARG A 274 -28.91 -3.79 -7.69
N PRO A 275 -30.00 -3.99 -8.47
CA PRO A 275 -30.04 -3.49 -9.84
C PRO A 275 -29.72 -1.99 -9.91
N PHE A 276 -28.72 -1.63 -10.71
CA PHE A 276 -28.27 -0.24 -10.85
C PHE A 276 -28.09 0.15 -12.32
N ASP A 277 -28.30 1.43 -12.57
CA ASP A 277 -28.01 2.06 -13.85
C ASP A 277 -26.68 2.79 -13.78
N PHE A 278 -25.89 2.67 -14.82
CA PHE A 278 -24.55 3.27 -14.88
C PHE A 278 -24.17 3.57 -16.33
N SER A 279 -23.58 4.73 -16.57
CA SER A 279 -23.02 5.06 -17.87
C SER A 279 -21.71 5.82 -17.73
N ILE A 280 -20.84 5.74 -18.73
CA ILE A 280 -19.60 6.50 -18.78
C ILE A 280 -19.37 7.07 -20.17
N GLN A 281 -18.96 8.35 -20.21
CA GLN A 281 -18.67 9.08 -21.43
C GLN A 281 -17.23 8.86 -21.88
N LYS A 282 -16.95 9.15 -23.16
CA LYS A 282 -15.60 9.07 -23.69
C LYS A 282 -14.68 10.08 -23.01
N GLY A 283 -13.54 9.60 -22.50
CA GLY A 283 -12.56 10.42 -21.79
C GLY A 283 -12.98 10.84 -20.38
N GLU A 284 -14.09 10.30 -19.87
CA GLU A 284 -14.53 10.54 -18.49
C GLU A 284 -13.71 9.70 -17.51
N VAL A 285 -13.39 10.29 -16.35
CA VAL A 285 -12.93 9.57 -15.17
C VAL A 285 -13.99 9.68 -14.09
N ASN A 286 -14.66 8.57 -13.78
CA ASN A 286 -15.58 8.50 -12.66
C ASN A 286 -15.03 7.65 -11.52
N GLY A 287 -15.60 7.78 -10.33
CA GLY A 287 -15.26 6.94 -9.16
C GLY A 287 -16.51 6.34 -8.53
N PHE A 288 -16.37 5.15 -7.94
CA PHE A 288 -17.34 4.64 -6.99
C PHE A 288 -16.83 4.93 -5.59
N ALA A 289 -17.54 5.80 -4.86
CA ALA A 289 -17.25 6.21 -3.49
C ALA A 289 -18.21 5.50 -2.51
N GLY A 290 -17.74 5.19 -1.30
CA GLY A 290 -18.53 4.52 -0.27
C GLY A 290 -17.63 3.83 0.75
N LEU A 291 -18.19 3.44 1.88
CA LEU A 291 -17.48 2.68 2.92
C LEU A 291 -17.13 1.26 2.43
N LEU A 292 -16.26 0.59 3.18
CA LEU A 292 -15.92 -0.81 2.94
C LEU A 292 -17.20 -1.66 2.95
N GLY A 293 -17.33 -2.58 1.99
CA GLY A 293 -18.53 -3.41 1.84
C GLY A 293 -19.76 -2.70 1.23
N SER A 294 -19.64 -1.43 0.80
CA SER A 294 -20.74 -0.67 0.20
C SER A 294 -21.16 -1.16 -1.20
N GLY A 295 -20.40 -2.07 -1.82
CA GLY A 295 -20.71 -2.63 -3.13
C GLY A 295 -19.90 -2.06 -4.31
N ARG A 296 -18.86 -1.25 -4.05
CA ARG A 296 -18.01 -0.62 -5.09
C ARG A 296 -17.36 -1.66 -6.01
N SER A 297 -16.56 -2.55 -5.42
CA SER A 297 -15.84 -3.61 -6.15
C SER A 297 -16.80 -4.62 -6.78
N GLU A 298 -17.89 -4.96 -6.11
CA GLU A 298 -18.92 -5.86 -6.65
C GLU A 298 -19.61 -5.24 -7.87
N SER A 299 -19.85 -3.91 -7.88
CA SER A 299 -20.38 -3.20 -9.05
C SER A 299 -19.39 -3.20 -10.22
N ALA A 300 -18.12 -2.96 -9.96
CA ALA A 300 -17.05 -3.06 -10.95
C ALA A 300 -16.94 -4.47 -11.55
N ARG A 301 -16.99 -5.50 -10.71
CA ARG A 301 -16.99 -6.91 -11.11
C ARG A 301 -18.24 -7.28 -11.94
N ALA A 302 -19.41 -6.71 -11.61
CA ALA A 302 -20.64 -6.88 -12.38
C ALA A 302 -20.53 -6.24 -13.78
N ILE A 303 -19.96 -5.05 -13.89
CA ILE A 303 -19.72 -4.37 -15.18
C ILE A 303 -18.79 -5.17 -16.08
N PHE A 304 -17.71 -5.72 -15.50
CA PHE A 304 -16.74 -6.56 -16.22
C PHE A 304 -17.21 -8.01 -16.42
N ALA A 305 -18.32 -8.40 -15.79
CA ALA A 305 -18.81 -9.79 -15.69
C ALA A 305 -17.77 -10.76 -15.11
N ALA A 306 -16.97 -10.30 -14.15
CA ALA A 306 -16.13 -11.15 -13.30
C ALA A 306 -17.02 -12.00 -12.39
N ASP A 307 -18.08 -11.41 -11.84
CA ASP A 307 -19.15 -12.12 -11.18
C ASP A 307 -20.30 -12.45 -12.17
N LYS A 308 -21.00 -13.56 -11.93
CA LYS A 308 -22.11 -13.95 -12.78
C LYS A 308 -23.21 -12.88 -12.73
N VAL A 309 -23.45 -12.25 -13.88
CA VAL A 309 -24.53 -11.25 -14.04
C VAL A 309 -25.89 -11.96 -13.99
N THR A 310 -26.77 -11.45 -13.13
CA THR A 310 -28.13 -12.00 -12.91
C THR A 310 -29.21 -11.26 -13.67
N GLY A 311 -29.00 -9.97 -13.99
CA GLY A 311 -29.95 -9.13 -14.70
C GLY A 311 -29.30 -7.91 -15.35
N GLY A 312 -30.08 -7.22 -16.15
CA GLY A 312 -29.70 -5.98 -16.80
C GLY A 312 -29.36 -6.09 -18.28
N GLU A 313 -29.23 -4.92 -18.89
CA GLU A 313 -28.84 -4.75 -20.31
C GLU A 313 -27.56 -3.92 -20.37
N VAL A 314 -26.67 -4.28 -21.30
CA VAL A 314 -25.44 -3.51 -21.56
C VAL A 314 -25.43 -2.99 -23.00
N ARG A 315 -25.05 -1.71 -23.15
CA ARG A 315 -24.80 -1.09 -24.45
C ARG A 315 -23.38 -0.54 -24.51
N MET A 316 -22.73 -0.74 -25.65
CA MET A 316 -21.42 -0.15 -26.00
C MET A 316 -21.61 0.79 -27.20
N ASN A 317 -21.26 2.08 -27.00
CA ASN A 317 -21.50 3.11 -28.03
C ASN A 317 -22.94 3.06 -28.59
N GLY A 318 -23.94 2.96 -27.71
CA GLY A 318 -25.37 2.89 -28.02
C GLY A 318 -25.85 1.54 -28.57
N LYS A 319 -24.96 0.57 -28.88
CA LYS A 319 -25.35 -0.74 -29.40
C LYS A 319 -25.48 -1.75 -28.28
N ARG A 320 -26.61 -2.47 -28.24
CA ARG A 320 -26.81 -3.55 -27.27
C ARG A 320 -25.80 -4.67 -27.49
N VAL A 321 -25.10 -5.06 -26.42
CA VAL A 321 -24.10 -6.12 -26.41
C VAL A 321 -24.38 -7.11 -25.29
N LYS A 322 -23.94 -8.37 -25.47
CA LYS A 322 -24.14 -9.40 -24.48
C LYS A 322 -22.81 -9.68 -23.78
N ILE A 323 -22.68 -9.24 -22.52
CA ILE A 323 -21.52 -9.48 -21.68
C ILE A 323 -21.92 -10.45 -20.58
N LYS A 324 -21.44 -11.69 -20.65
CA LYS A 324 -21.72 -12.77 -19.68
C LYS A 324 -20.48 -13.31 -18.99
N THR A 325 -19.31 -13.00 -19.52
CA THR A 325 -18.03 -13.48 -19.03
C THR A 325 -16.96 -12.40 -19.23
N PRO A 326 -15.86 -12.43 -18.46
CA PRO A 326 -14.74 -11.52 -18.68
C PRO A 326 -14.22 -11.50 -20.13
N LEU A 327 -14.18 -12.65 -20.79
CA LEU A 327 -13.76 -12.72 -22.20
C LEU A 327 -14.68 -11.92 -23.13
N HIS A 328 -15.98 -11.87 -22.85
CA HIS A 328 -16.91 -11.03 -23.62
C HIS A 328 -16.63 -9.55 -23.37
N ALA A 329 -16.40 -9.15 -22.11
CA ALA A 329 -16.05 -7.77 -21.76
C ALA A 329 -14.75 -7.33 -22.45
N ILE A 330 -13.70 -8.15 -22.40
CA ILE A 330 -12.41 -7.89 -23.05
C ILE A 330 -12.59 -7.69 -24.56
N LYS A 331 -13.38 -8.53 -25.23
CA LYS A 331 -13.67 -8.40 -26.66
C LYS A 331 -14.47 -7.15 -27.02
N GLN A 332 -15.23 -6.57 -26.09
CA GLN A 332 -15.91 -5.30 -26.23
C GLN A 332 -15.02 -4.10 -25.88
N GLY A 333 -13.75 -4.32 -25.53
CA GLY A 333 -12.80 -3.27 -25.20
C GLY A 333 -12.95 -2.74 -23.76
N ILE A 334 -13.40 -3.58 -22.83
CA ILE A 334 -13.45 -3.30 -21.40
C ILE A 334 -12.27 -4.00 -20.73
N GLY A 335 -11.48 -3.26 -19.94
CA GLY A 335 -10.43 -3.80 -19.07
C GLY A 335 -10.80 -3.68 -17.59
N TYR A 336 -10.24 -4.54 -16.75
CA TYR A 336 -10.47 -4.55 -15.31
C TYR A 336 -9.22 -4.89 -14.53
N LEU A 337 -8.76 -3.97 -13.71
CA LEU A 337 -7.69 -4.18 -12.75
C LEU A 337 -8.34 -4.48 -11.40
N PRO A 338 -8.14 -5.69 -10.83
CA PRO A 338 -8.81 -6.12 -9.61
C PRO A 338 -8.17 -5.54 -8.35
N GLU A 339 -8.96 -5.49 -7.25
CA GLU A 339 -8.53 -5.09 -5.92
C GLU A 339 -7.45 -6.03 -5.37
N ASP A 340 -7.69 -7.35 -5.43
CA ASP A 340 -6.69 -8.34 -5.01
C ASP A 340 -5.62 -8.53 -6.10
N ARG A 341 -4.53 -7.75 -5.93
CA ARG A 341 -3.38 -7.82 -6.84
C ARG A 341 -2.77 -9.21 -6.90
N LYS A 342 -2.62 -9.91 -5.76
CA LYS A 342 -1.92 -11.20 -5.68
C LYS A 342 -2.81 -12.36 -6.13
N GLY A 343 -4.05 -12.40 -5.67
CA GLY A 343 -4.98 -13.50 -6.00
C GLY A 343 -5.52 -13.41 -7.42
N ASP A 344 -5.98 -12.24 -7.83
CA ASP A 344 -6.69 -12.03 -9.11
C ASP A 344 -5.86 -11.25 -10.14
N GLY A 345 -4.87 -10.48 -9.68
CA GLY A 345 -4.15 -9.54 -10.54
C GLY A 345 -2.96 -10.15 -11.27
N ILE A 346 -2.08 -10.86 -10.59
CA ILE A 346 -0.82 -11.41 -11.15
C ILE A 346 -0.83 -12.94 -11.16
N ILE A 347 0.00 -13.52 -12.04
CA ILE A 347 0.38 -14.93 -11.95
C ILE A 347 1.81 -14.96 -11.45
N GLU A 348 2.00 -15.23 -10.17
CA GLU A 348 3.23 -15.00 -9.41
C GLU A 348 4.47 -15.68 -10.02
N ASP A 349 4.33 -16.89 -10.52
CA ASP A 349 5.44 -17.68 -11.07
C ASP A 349 5.77 -17.35 -12.52
N LEU A 350 4.90 -16.60 -13.22
CA LEU A 350 5.17 -16.16 -14.58
C LEU A 350 6.09 -14.94 -14.60
N SER A 351 6.81 -14.80 -15.72
CA SER A 351 7.67 -13.64 -15.97
C SER A 351 6.87 -12.34 -16.09
N VAL A 352 7.54 -11.21 -15.95
CA VAL A 352 6.97 -9.88 -16.24
C VAL A 352 6.40 -9.84 -17.66
N ARG A 353 7.16 -10.32 -18.66
CA ARG A 353 6.72 -10.42 -20.06
C ARG A 353 5.41 -11.20 -20.18
N ASP A 354 5.35 -12.41 -19.61
CA ASP A 354 4.20 -13.28 -19.77
C ASP A 354 2.96 -12.70 -19.06
N ASN A 355 3.14 -12.03 -17.92
CA ASN A 355 2.09 -11.29 -17.26
C ASN A 355 1.57 -10.10 -18.09
N ILE A 356 2.44 -9.36 -18.79
CA ILE A 356 2.04 -8.23 -19.66
C ILE A 356 1.21 -8.72 -20.86
N ILE A 357 1.65 -9.78 -21.55
CA ILE A 357 0.98 -10.22 -22.78
C ILE A 357 -0.26 -11.08 -22.54
N LEU A 358 -0.54 -11.49 -21.30
CA LEU A 358 -1.55 -12.48 -20.94
C LEU A 358 -2.91 -12.21 -21.58
N THR A 359 -3.47 -11.01 -21.36
CA THR A 359 -4.80 -10.66 -21.90
C THR A 359 -4.81 -10.61 -23.41
N LEU A 360 -3.76 -10.09 -24.03
CA LEU A 360 -3.64 -10.07 -25.48
C LEU A 360 -3.54 -11.51 -26.06
N GLN A 361 -2.86 -12.42 -25.35
CA GLN A 361 -2.80 -13.84 -25.70
C GLN A 361 -4.19 -14.50 -25.64
N VAL A 362 -4.96 -14.18 -24.58
CA VAL A 362 -6.34 -14.66 -24.43
C VAL A 362 -7.23 -14.17 -25.58
N MET A 363 -7.11 -12.91 -26.00
CA MET A 363 -7.84 -12.36 -27.14
C MET A 363 -7.48 -13.04 -28.46
N LYS A 364 -6.19 -13.35 -28.66
CA LYS A 364 -5.70 -14.04 -29.87
C LYS A 364 -6.13 -15.50 -29.94
N GLY A 365 -6.34 -16.12 -28.78
CA GLY A 365 -6.75 -17.51 -28.59
C GLY A 365 -5.62 -18.44 -28.14
N PHE A 366 -6.01 -19.47 -27.41
CA PHE A 366 -5.09 -20.40 -26.75
C PHE A 366 -4.15 -21.13 -27.72
N PHE A 367 -4.66 -21.53 -28.89
CA PHE A 367 -3.88 -22.27 -29.89
C PHE A 367 -3.04 -21.41 -30.84
N LYS A 368 -2.97 -20.09 -30.60
CA LYS A 368 -2.20 -19.15 -31.43
C LYS A 368 -1.20 -18.37 -30.57
N PRO A 369 -0.18 -19.01 -29.96
CA PRO A 369 0.75 -18.34 -29.09
C PRO A 369 1.54 -17.24 -29.84
N PHE A 370 1.95 -16.21 -29.10
CA PHE A 370 2.93 -15.26 -29.60
C PHE A 370 4.31 -15.90 -29.66
N SER A 371 5.08 -15.57 -30.69
CA SER A 371 6.51 -15.89 -30.67
C SER A 371 7.21 -15.15 -29.55
N ARG A 372 8.27 -15.70 -28.97
CA ARG A 372 9.05 -15.07 -27.90
C ARG A 372 9.48 -13.65 -28.29
N ASN A 373 9.92 -13.45 -29.52
CA ASN A 373 10.32 -12.12 -30.03
C ASN A 373 9.16 -11.12 -30.02
N GLN A 374 7.98 -11.51 -30.47
CA GLN A 374 6.81 -10.63 -30.46
C GLN A 374 6.39 -10.28 -29.03
N ALA A 375 6.36 -11.28 -28.13
CA ALA A 375 6.07 -11.07 -26.72
C ALA A 375 7.07 -10.12 -26.06
N GLU A 376 8.36 -10.27 -26.40
CA GLU A 376 9.43 -9.41 -25.89
C GLU A 376 9.27 -7.96 -26.36
N ILE A 377 8.96 -7.74 -27.63
CA ILE A 377 8.74 -6.38 -28.18
C ILE A 377 7.61 -5.68 -27.41
N TYR A 378 6.47 -6.35 -27.20
CA TYR A 378 5.35 -5.80 -26.45
C TYR A 378 5.71 -5.51 -24.99
N ALA A 379 6.40 -6.44 -24.33
CA ALA A 379 6.82 -6.26 -22.96
C ALA A 379 7.75 -5.06 -22.80
N GLN A 380 8.80 -4.97 -23.63
CA GLN A 380 9.77 -3.86 -23.59
C GLN A 380 9.11 -2.51 -23.86
N GLU A 381 8.17 -2.44 -24.81
CA GLU A 381 7.44 -1.22 -25.11
C GLU A 381 6.70 -0.70 -23.87
N TYR A 382 5.93 -1.58 -23.19
CA TYR A 382 5.11 -1.17 -22.05
C TYR A 382 5.91 -1.04 -20.76
N MET A 383 6.98 -1.82 -20.58
CA MET A 383 7.93 -1.62 -19.48
C MET A 383 8.53 -0.22 -19.55
N LYS A 384 8.92 0.23 -20.74
CA LYS A 384 9.44 1.60 -20.94
C LYS A 384 8.36 2.65 -20.76
N LYS A 385 7.16 2.47 -21.33
CA LYS A 385 6.04 3.43 -21.22
C LYS A 385 5.61 3.70 -19.78
N LEU A 386 5.62 2.66 -18.93
CA LEU A 386 5.17 2.74 -17.53
C LEU A 386 6.34 2.80 -16.54
N ASN A 387 7.57 2.90 -17.02
CA ASN A 387 8.77 2.93 -16.18
C ASN A 387 8.78 1.78 -15.16
N ILE A 388 8.59 0.54 -15.64
CA ILE A 388 8.60 -0.66 -14.81
C ILE A 388 10.05 -1.02 -14.49
N LYS A 389 10.41 -0.98 -13.21
CA LYS A 389 11.76 -1.29 -12.74
C LYS A 389 11.90 -2.80 -12.52
N THR A 390 12.62 -3.46 -13.41
CA THR A 390 12.94 -4.90 -13.33
C THR A 390 14.30 -5.15 -13.98
N PRO A 391 15.08 -6.13 -13.53
CA PRO A 391 16.35 -6.50 -14.18
C PRO A 391 16.15 -6.93 -15.65
N THR A 392 15.16 -7.76 -15.89
CA THR A 392 14.82 -8.28 -17.24
C THR A 392 13.31 -8.52 -17.35
N SER A 393 12.81 -8.69 -18.57
CA SER A 393 11.43 -9.10 -18.83
C SER A 393 11.13 -10.56 -18.42
N ASP A 394 12.16 -11.39 -18.31
CA ASP A 394 12.08 -12.79 -17.85
C ASP A 394 12.03 -12.92 -16.32
N THR A 395 12.23 -11.83 -15.56
CA THR A 395 12.16 -11.82 -14.10
C THR A 395 10.78 -12.26 -13.63
N PRO A 396 10.65 -13.22 -12.69
CA PRO A 396 9.35 -13.59 -12.10
C PRO A 396 8.69 -12.38 -11.43
N ILE A 397 7.39 -12.18 -11.68
CA ILE A 397 6.68 -10.97 -11.20
C ILE A 397 6.64 -10.88 -9.68
N LYS A 398 6.64 -12.02 -8.97
CA LYS A 398 6.65 -12.07 -7.50
C LYS A 398 7.87 -11.38 -6.85
N SER A 399 8.97 -11.26 -7.59
CA SER A 399 10.19 -10.59 -7.10
C SER A 399 10.17 -9.06 -7.23
N LEU A 400 9.15 -8.49 -7.86
CA LEU A 400 9.01 -7.06 -8.02
C LEU A 400 8.33 -6.43 -6.80
N SER A 401 8.63 -5.16 -6.53
CA SER A 401 7.88 -4.36 -5.56
C SER A 401 6.41 -4.22 -5.97
N GLY A 402 5.52 -4.01 -5.00
CA GLY A 402 4.08 -3.86 -5.22
C GLY A 402 3.73 -2.84 -6.30
N GLY A 403 4.38 -1.69 -6.30
CA GLY A 403 4.18 -0.66 -7.33
C GLY A 403 4.58 -1.11 -8.74
N ASN A 404 5.67 -1.87 -8.88
CA ASN A 404 6.05 -2.42 -10.19
C ASN A 404 5.11 -3.55 -10.63
N GLN A 405 4.63 -4.40 -9.72
CA GLN A 405 3.59 -5.38 -10.02
C GLN A 405 2.32 -4.70 -10.54
N GLN A 406 1.89 -3.62 -9.90
CA GLN A 406 0.72 -2.85 -10.31
C GLN A 406 0.87 -2.25 -11.71
N LYS A 407 2.06 -1.71 -12.01
CA LYS A 407 2.39 -1.22 -13.36
C LYS A 407 2.39 -2.34 -14.41
N VAL A 408 2.78 -3.57 -14.06
CA VAL A 408 2.69 -4.74 -14.96
C VAL A 408 1.24 -5.08 -15.28
N ILE A 409 0.33 -5.05 -14.28
CA ILE A 409 -1.10 -5.28 -14.53
C ILE A 409 -1.68 -4.17 -15.41
N LEU A 410 -1.33 -2.91 -15.15
CA LEU A 410 -1.73 -1.78 -16.01
C LEU A 410 -1.21 -1.97 -17.44
N ALA A 411 0.05 -2.39 -17.61
CA ALA A 411 0.64 -2.68 -18.92
C ALA A 411 -0.15 -3.75 -19.69
N ARG A 412 -0.56 -4.83 -18.99
CA ARG A 412 -1.39 -5.90 -19.52
C ARG A 412 -2.68 -5.38 -20.15
N TRP A 413 -3.38 -4.51 -19.45
CA TRP A 413 -4.64 -3.94 -19.91
C TRP A 413 -4.43 -2.90 -21.01
N LEU A 414 -3.48 -1.99 -20.84
CA LEU A 414 -3.20 -0.95 -21.85
C LEU A 414 -2.70 -1.53 -23.18
N LEU A 415 -2.06 -2.69 -23.15
CA LEU A 415 -1.64 -3.39 -24.36
C LEU A 415 -2.84 -3.80 -25.24
N THR A 416 -4.00 -4.05 -24.64
CA THR A 416 -5.24 -4.39 -25.39
C THR A 416 -5.95 -3.16 -25.94
N LYS A 417 -5.51 -1.93 -25.62
CA LYS A 417 -6.10 -0.65 -26.02
C LYS A 417 -7.60 -0.57 -25.70
N PRO A 418 -8.01 -0.75 -24.45
CA PRO A 418 -9.41 -0.76 -24.07
C PRO A 418 -10.04 0.62 -24.31
N ALA A 419 -11.32 0.65 -24.66
CA ALA A 419 -12.10 1.89 -24.71
C ALA A 419 -12.54 2.34 -23.30
N TYR A 420 -12.73 1.36 -22.41
CA TYR A 420 -13.12 1.55 -21.03
C TYR A 420 -12.25 0.69 -20.10
N LEU A 421 -11.64 1.29 -19.08
CA LEU A 421 -10.78 0.63 -18.13
C LEU A 421 -11.27 0.87 -16.70
N ILE A 422 -11.53 -0.18 -15.96
CA ILE A 422 -11.92 -0.15 -14.56
C ILE A 422 -10.69 -0.43 -13.72
N LEU A 423 -10.42 0.43 -12.75
CA LEU A 423 -9.29 0.36 -11.82
C LEU A 423 -9.85 0.25 -10.40
N ASP A 424 -9.80 -0.95 -9.85
CA ASP A 424 -10.31 -1.25 -8.51
C ASP A 424 -9.13 -1.28 -7.52
N GLU A 425 -9.08 -0.30 -6.63
CA GLU A 425 -8.00 -0.05 -5.67
C GLU A 425 -6.59 -0.08 -6.30
N PRO A 426 -6.34 0.66 -7.40
CA PRO A 426 -5.07 0.55 -8.14
C PRO A 426 -3.86 1.06 -7.35
N THR A 427 -4.10 1.75 -6.26
CA THR A 427 -3.09 2.41 -5.40
C THR A 427 -2.91 1.73 -4.05
N ARG A 428 -3.66 0.67 -3.77
CA ARG A 428 -3.60 -0.04 -2.49
C ARG A 428 -2.27 -0.79 -2.30
N GLY A 429 -1.63 -0.55 -1.15
CA GLY A 429 -0.38 -1.24 -0.77
C GLY A 429 0.82 -0.94 -1.65
N ILE A 430 0.88 0.26 -2.20
CA ILE A 430 2.03 0.78 -2.94
C ILE A 430 2.51 2.11 -2.32
N ASP A 431 3.75 2.47 -2.63
CA ASP A 431 4.34 3.71 -2.12
C ASP A 431 3.71 4.97 -2.73
N VAL A 432 3.78 6.09 -1.98
CA VAL A 432 3.15 7.36 -2.34
C VAL A 432 3.59 7.89 -3.71
N GLY A 433 4.87 7.72 -4.06
CA GLY A 433 5.39 8.14 -5.37
C GLY A 433 4.73 7.39 -6.52
N THR A 434 4.59 6.07 -6.37
CA THR A 434 3.90 5.23 -7.37
C THR A 434 2.40 5.54 -7.43
N LYS A 435 1.73 5.83 -6.29
CA LYS A 435 0.32 6.28 -6.27
C LYS A 435 0.13 7.48 -7.18
N VAL A 436 0.98 8.48 -7.01
CA VAL A 436 0.99 9.70 -7.82
C VAL A 436 1.24 9.43 -9.30
N GLU A 437 2.18 8.56 -9.63
CA GLU A 437 2.44 8.19 -11.02
C GLU A 437 1.22 7.52 -11.67
N ILE A 438 0.48 6.69 -10.93
CA ILE A 438 -0.77 6.06 -11.41
C ILE A 438 -1.86 7.10 -11.62
N GLN A 439 -2.07 8.03 -10.68
CA GLN A 439 -3.05 9.12 -10.82
C GLN A 439 -2.74 9.99 -12.05
N LYS A 440 -1.48 10.36 -12.27
CA LYS A 440 -1.04 11.06 -13.48
C LYS A 440 -1.32 10.28 -14.76
N LEU A 441 -1.09 8.96 -14.72
CA LEU A 441 -1.36 8.08 -15.85
C LEU A 441 -2.85 8.05 -16.18
N VAL A 442 -3.73 7.92 -15.17
CA VAL A 442 -5.19 7.93 -15.31
C VAL A 442 -5.64 9.20 -16.04
N LEU A 443 -5.21 10.38 -15.58
CA LEU A 443 -5.57 11.66 -16.18
C LEU A 443 -5.07 11.77 -17.64
N LYS A 444 -3.84 11.36 -17.93
CA LYS A 444 -3.28 11.33 -19.29
C LYS A 444 -4.01 10.37 -20.22
N LEU A 445 -4.52 9.25 -19.71
CA LEU A 445 -5.31 8.31 -20.50
C LEU A 445 -6.69 8.89 -20.82
N ALA A 446 -7.32 9.58 -19.87
CA ALA A 446 -8.59 10.28 -20.07
C ALA A 446 -8.48 11.38 -21.12
N GLU A 447 -7.43 12.22 -21.06
CA GLU A 447 -7.12 13.23 -22.07
C GLU A 447 -7.00 12.64 -23.48
N LYS A 448 -6.51 11.39 -23.60
CA LYS A 448 -6.43 10.66 -24.86
C LYS A 448 -7.75 10.00 -25.29
N GLY A 449 -8.82 10.23 -24.52
CA GLY A 449 -10.17 9.75 -24.83
C GLY A 449 -10.49 8.33 -24.31
N MET A 450 -9.68 7.75 -23.42
CA MET A 450 -10.03 6.53 -22.73
C MET A 450 -10.98 6.84 -21.59
N SER A 451 -12.04 6.05 -21.41
CA SER A 451 -12.94 6.16 -20.27
C SER A 451 -12.41 5.34 -19.12
N LEU A 452 -12.43 5.88 -17.89
CA LEU A 452 -11.88 5.18 -16.72
C LEU A 452 -12.86 5.25 -15.54
N THR A 453 -13.00 4.13 -14.83
CA THR A 453 -13.54 4.10 -13.48
C THR A 453 -12.38 3.91 -12.51
N PHE A 454 -12.26 4.80 -11.55
CA PHE A 454 -11.20 4.78 -10.54
C PHE A 454 -11.85 4.62 -9.16
N ILE A 455 -11.63 3.47 -8.52
CA ILE A 455 -12.13 3.14 -7.19
C ILE A 455 -10.96 3.19 -6.23
N SER A 456 -11.10 3.94 -5.14
CA SER A 456 -10.11 4.00 -4.07
C SER A 456 -10.81 4.08 -2.71
N SER A 457 -10.23 3.45 -1.70
CA SER A 457 -10.60 3.64 -0.29
C SER A 457 -10.23 5.04 0.20
N GLU A 458 -9.22 5.67 -0.41
CA GLU A 458 -8.80 7.04 -0.10
C GLU A 458 -9.62 8.03 -0.95
N ILE A 459 -10.60 8.70 -0.30
CA ILE A 459 -11.50 9.66 -0.97
C ILE A 459 -10.70 10.76 -1.68
N GLU A 460 -9.62 11.25 -1.08
CA GLU A 460 -8.77 12.28 -1.66
C GLU A 460 -8.18 11.89 -3.02
N GLU A 461 -7.86 10.61 -3.25
CA GLU A 461 -7.35 10.15 -4.55
C GLU A 461 -8.43 10.28 -5.63
N MET A 462 -9.68 9.92 -5.30
CA MET A 462 -10.81 10.08 -6.21
C MET A 462 -11.13 11.56 -6.45
N LEU A 463 -11.07 12.40 -5.41
CA LEU A 463 -11.27 13.84 -5.53
C LEU A 463 -10.22 14.49 -6.44
N ARG A 464 -9.01 13.96 -6.51
CA ARG A 464 -7.94 14.46 -7.42
C ARG A 464 -8.09 13.98 -8.86
N THR A 465 -8.69 12.81 -9.07
CA THR A 465 -8.69 12.16 -10.40
C THR A 465 -10.05 12.15 -11.08
N CYS A 466 -11.14 12.04 -10.32
CA CYS A 466 -12.49 11.87 -10.87
C CYS A 466 -13.20 13.21 -11.04
N SER A 467 -13.92 13.37 -12.14
CA SER A 467 -14.85 14.49 -12.40
C SER A 467 -16.27 14.17 -11.93
N ARG A 468 -16.56 12.89 -11.70
CA ARG A 468 -17.86 12.40 -11.22
C ARG A 468 -17.65 11.28 -10.22
N LEU A 469 -18.41 11.33 -9.11
CA LEU A 469 -18.41 10.28 -8.09
C LEU A 469 -19.83 9.70 -7.96
N ILE A 470 -19.91 8.38 -8.01
CA ILE A 470 -21.11 7.62 -7.75
C ILE A 470 -20.99 7.08 -6.32
N VAL A 471 -21.88 7.54 -5.45
CA VAL A 471 -21.85 7.19 -4.03
C VAL A 471 -22.66 5.95 -3.77
N MET A 472 -22.02 4.95 -3.15
CA MET A 472 -22.63 3.65 -2.84
C MET A 472 -22.75 3.45 -1.33
N LYS A 473 -23.87 2.85 -0.93
CA LYS A 473 -24.16 2.43 0.44
C LYS A 473 -25.03 1.17 0.41
N ASP A 474 -24.71 0.19 1.24
CA ASP A 474 -25.51 -1.05 1.38
C ASP A 474 -25.81 -1.73 0.04
N ARG A 475 -24.82 -1.71 -0.89
CA ARG A 475 -24.87 -2.27 -2.25
C ARG A 475 -25.88 -1.61 -3.18
N GLU A 476 -26.20 -0.35 -2.91
CA GLU A 476 -27.05 0.52 -3.75
C GLU A 476 -26.33 1.81 -4.09
N ILE A 477 -26.67 2.41 -5.23
CA ILE A 477 -26.29 3.80 -5.54
C ILE A 477 -27.21 4.72 -4.77
N VAL A 478 -26.67 5.52 -3.86
CA VAL A 478 -27.41 6.46 -3.02
C VAL A 478 -27.29 7.91 -3.47
N GLY A 479 -26.38 8.21 -4.40
CA GLY A 479 -26.21 9.53 -4.93
C GLY A 479 -25.15 9.63 -6.03
N GLU A 480 -25.13 10.75 -6.70
CA GLU A 480 -24.13 11.10 -7.70
C GLU A 480 -23.68 12.55 -7.46
N LEU A 481 -22.35 12.75 -7.44
CA LEU A 481 -21.73 14.06 -7.30
C LEU A 481 -20.91 14.37 -8.55
N ARG A 482 -21.05 15.58 -9.08
CA ARG A 482 -20.30 16.06 -10.26
C ARG A 482 -19.65 17.39 -9.94
N GLY A 483 -18.50 17.63 -10.48
CA GLY A 483 -17.80 18.91 -10.39
C GLY A 483 -16.30 18.77 -10.20
N MET A 484 -15.61 19.86 -10.44
CA MET A 484 -14.15 19.94 -10.33
C MET A 484 -13.70 20.13 -8.88
N ASP A 485 -14.52 20.76 -8.05
CA ASP A 485 -14.20 21.20 -6.68
C ASP A 485 -14.98 20.40 -5.62
N LEU A 486 -15.23 19.10 -5.89
CA LEU A 486 -15.85 18.20 -4.91
C LEU A 486 -15.00 18.11 -3.65
N THR A 487 -15.67 18.17 -2.51
CA THR A 487 -15.03 18.07 -1.18
C THR A 487 -15.32 16.73 -0.51
N GLU A 488 -14.43 16.31 0.38
CA GLU A 488 -14.61 15.10 1.18
C GLU A 488 -15.89 15.17 2.02
N ASN A 489 -16.18 16.34 2.61
CA ASN A 489 -17.39 16.55 3.41
C ASN A 489 -18.69 16.33 2.62
N GLU A 490 -18.71 16.71 1.34
CA GLU A 490 -19.87 16.46 0.47
C GLU A 490 -20.04 14.96 0.21
N VAL A 491 -18.96 14.26 -0.08
CA VAL A 491 -18.99 12.79 -0.28
C VAL A 491 -19.47 12.09 0.98
N MET A 492 -18.88 12.43 2.14
CA MET A 492 -19.25 11.86 3.45
C MET A 492 -20.70 12.17 3.83
N SER A 493 -21.18 13.39 3.51
CA SER A 493 -22.58 13.76 3.75
C SER A 493 -23.55 12.88 2.95
N VAL A 494 -23.23 12.56 1.69
CA VAL A 494 -24.06 11.69 0.84
C VAL A 494 -24.00 10.24 1.34
N ILE A 495 -22.84 9.75 1.79
CA ILE A 495 -22.70 8.42 2.38
C ILE A 495 -23.54 8.30 3.65
N ALA A 496 -23.52 9.32 4.52
CA ALA A 496 -24.23 9.32 5.80
C ALA A 496 -25.75 9.37 5.62
N HIS A 497 -26.25 10.31 4.82
CA HIS A 497 -27.66 10.68 4.76
C HIS A 497 -28.43 10.13 3.54
N GLY A 498 -27.73 9.58 2.56
CA GLY A 498 -28.30 9.29 1.25
C GLY A 498 -28.59 10.57 0.48
N GLY A 499 -28.15 10.65 -0.77
CA GLY A 499 -28.47 11.81 -1.63
C GLY A 499 -29.94 11.77 -2.04
N LYS A 500 -30.77 12.68 -1.55
CA LYS A 500 -31.95 13.09 -2.30
C LYS A 500 -31.43 13.73 -3.58
N ASN A 501 -31.79 13.17 -4.74
CA ASN A 501 -31.45 13.68 -6.06
C ASN A 501 -31.50 15.22 -6.10
N LYS A 502 -30.34 15.89 -6.03
CA LYS A 502 -30.18 17.24 -6.51
C LYS A 502 -29.56 17.13 -7.90
N CYS A 503 -30.39 16.81 -8.90
CA CYS A 503 -30.11 17.28 -10.24
C CYS A 503 -30.20 18.80 -10.15
N ALA A 504 -29.08 19.47 -10.05
CA ALA A 504 -29.02 20.88 -10.37
C ALA A 504 -29.07 21.00 -11.91
N HIS A 505 -30.08 21.66 -12.40
CA HIS A 505 -30.25 22.10 -13.80
C HIS A 505 -29.11 22.99 -14.26
#